data_ec958fb4b52d58bcbd20059f5965b5ab
#
_entry.id   ec958fb4b52d58bcbd20059f5965b5ab
#
_cell.length_a   1.000
_cell.length_b   1.000
_cell.length_c   1.000
_cell.angle_alpha   90.00
_cell.angle_beta   90.00
_cell.angle_gamma   90.00
#
_symmetry.space_group_name_H-M   'P 1'
#
loop_
_entity.id
_entity.type
_entity.pdbx_description
1 polymer ?
#
loop_
_entity_poly.entity_id
_entity_poly.type
_entity_poly.pdbx_seq_one_letter_code
_entity_poly.pdbx_strand_id
1 'polypeptide(L)'
;MLWLDMGLGKTVITLTSLAHLLRTGFLRGVIIVAPIRVIRLVWRQEAVKWEQTKHLKFSMVTGTKDQRTRALLRPSDVYLINYENLGWLAETLQTYFVKKDRPLPFNGIIWDEISKMKNSSTNRVKAFRKIADKFDWTTGLTGTPASNGYKDLHGQFLVVDRGERLGTSKTAFRTRFYRKVGPYKEVPYEDTEDTIKKLIGDITLEMSAEDYNPLPDLMVNNIKIEMPDDLRAKYEKLEREFFLVLDSGKEVEAFNQAALTNKCLQFSNGAMYPVAGMPLWEPVHDLKLEALEDILDEAQGSPVLCAYAYRSDAQRIMDKFKHLDPINLTECKSEVSLTNAMHRWKTGDCALMIGHPASMGHGIDGLQKNGHILVWYGLNWSLDLYEQFNARVRRQGQGVPVICHRILMQDTLDQAQAMALDDKATTQAGLRNAVKQYRLTKGA
;
A
#
# COMPACT_ATOMS: atom_id res chain seq x y z
N MET A 1 17.32 -3.17 9.04
CA MET A 1 16.26 -3.04 8.04
C MET A 1 16.12 -4.34 7.27
N LEU A 2 14.88 -4.77 7.02
CA LEU A 2 14.60 -5.91 6.14
C LEU A 2 13.80 -5.41 4.92
N TRP A 3 14.45 -5.34 3.79
CA TRP A 3 13.88 -5.03 2.48
C TRP A 3 13.67 -6.33 1.72
N LEU A 4 12.62 -7.01 2.07
CA LEU A 4 12.31 -8.32 1.49
C LEU A 4 11.00 -8.22 0.72
N ASP A 5 10.96 -8.79 -0.47
CA ASP A 5 9.73 -8.86 -1.24
C ASP A 5 8.60 -9.57 -0.50
N MET A 6 7.38 -9.41 -1.00
CA MET A 6 6.23 -10.08 -0.41
C MET A 6 6.38 -11.59 -0.51
N GLY A 7 6.07 -12.30 0.59
CA GLY A 7 6.17 -13.75 0.64
C GLY A 7 7.51 -14.31 1.11
N LEU A 8 8.58 -13.50 1.21
CA LEU A 8 9.90 -13.94 1.70
C LEU A 8 10.00 -14.09 3.22
N GLY A 9 8.88 -14.19 3.93
CA GLY A 9 8.89 -14.58 5.35
C GLY A 9 9.30 -13.47 6.33
N LYS A 10 9.17 -12.17 5.99
CA LYS A 10 9.48 -11.04 6.91
C LYS A 10 9.00 -11.28 8.34
N THR A 11 7.74 -11.69 8.49
CA THR A 11 7.11 -11.87 9.80
C THR A 11 7.76 -13.01 10.60
N VAL A 12 7.96 -14.18 10.00
CA VAL A 12 8.56 -15.33 10.71
C VAL A 12 10.04 -15.10 11.03
N ILE A 13 10.80 -14.47 10.12
CA ILE A 13 12.20 -14.10 10.37
C ILE A 13 12.27 -13.15 11.57
N THR A 14 11.40 -12.14 11.59
CA THR A 14 11.36 -11.16 12.68
C THR A 14 10.94 -11.80 14.01
N LEU A 15 9.89 -12.64 14.01
CA LEU A 15 9.42 -13.35 15.20
C LEU A 15 10.48 -14.29 15.77
N THR A 16 11.21 -14.99 14.90
CA THR A 16 12.30 -15.91 15.31
C THR A 16 13.45 -15.13 15.95
N SER A 17 13.87 -14.03 15.33
CA SER A 17 14.90 -13.14 15.88
C SER A 17 14.45 -12.55 17.22
N LEU A 18 13.21 -12.11 17.31
CA LEU A 18 12.59 -11.57 18.52
C LEU A 18 12.61 -12.62 19.67
N ALA A 19 12.14 -13.83 19.40
CA ALA A 19 12.14 -14.91 20.40
C ALA A 19 13.56 -15.21 20.94
N HIS A 20 14.55 -15.16 20.06
CA HIS A 20 15.96 -15.31 20.46
C HIS A 20 16.44 -14.15 21.35
N LEU A 21 16.17 -12.90 20.96
CA LEU A 21 16.63 -11.71 21.70
C LEU A 21 15.94 -11.57 23.08
N LEU A 22 14.69 -11.98 23.19
CA LEU A 22 13.97 -12.07 24.46
C LEU A 22 14.57 -13.16 25.36
N ARG A 23 14.85 -14.35 24.80
CA ARG A 23 15.42 -15.49 25.55
C ARG A 23 16.83 -15.17 26.08
N THR A 24 17.63 -14.41 25.35
CA THR A 24 18.98 -14.00 25.78
C THR A 24 18.97 -12.84 26.77
N GLY A 25 17.80 -12.26 27.05
CA GLY A 25 17.65 -11.10 27.93
C GLY A 25 18.12 -9.77 27.32
N PHE A 26 18.48 -9.75 26.04
CA PHE A 26 18.80 -8.52 25.31
C PHE A 26 17.59 -7.61 25.18
N LEU A 27 16.41 -8.18 24.91
CA LEU A 27 15.14 -7.47 24.93
C LEU A 27 14.29 -7.86 26.14
N ARG A 28 13.61 -6.88 26.76
CA ARG A 28 12.62 -7.07 27.81
C ARG A 28 11.23 -7.28 27.23
N GLY A 29 11.00 -6.74 26.07
CA GLY A 29 9.78 -6.76 25.30
C GLY A 29 9.95 -5.91 24.05
N VAL A 30 9.02 -6.05 23.11
CA VAL A 30 9.03 -5.33 21.84
C VAL A 30 7.65 -4.75 21.56
N ILE A 31 7.64 -3.53 21.02
CA ILE A 31 6.43 -2.95 20.43
C ILE A 31 6.52 -3.01 18.90
N ILE A 32 5.50 -3.60 18.27
CA ILE A 32 5.38 -3.68 16.81
C ILE A 32 4.36 -2.65 16.36
N VAL A 33 4.80 -1.73 15.52
CA VAL A 33 3.95 -0.72 14.88
C VAL A 33 3.60 -1.20 13.49
N ALA A 34 2.31 -1.44 13.23
CA ALA A 34 1.85 -1.99 11.96
C ALA A 34 0.47 -1.43 11.56
N PRO A 35 0.03 -1.61 10.30
CA PRO A 35 -1.35 -1.34 9.91
C PRO A 35 -2.35 -2.14 10.75
N ILE A 36 -3.51 -1.54 11.06
CA ILE A 36 -4.48 -2.12 12.00
C ILE A 36 -4.93 -3.55 11.63
N ARG A 37 -5.07 -3.87 10.34
CA ARG A 37 -5.41 -5.22 9.89
C ARG A 37 -4.28 -6.23 10.17
N VAL A 38 -3.03 -5.82 9.95
CA VAL A 38 -1.85 -6.66 10.19
C VAL A 38 -1.71 -6.98 11.68
N ILE A 39 -1.94 -5.99 12.55
CA ILE A 39 -1.95 -6.18 14.01
C ILE A 39 -2.96 -7.25 14.42
N ARG A 40 -4.16 -7.20 13.85
CA ARG A 40 -5.26 -8.10 14.24
C ARG A 40 -5.11 -9.51 13.69
N LEU A 41 -4.56 -9.66 12.48
CA LEU A 41 -4.72 -10.88 11.69
C LEU A 41 -3.40 -11.61 11.38
N VAL A 42 -2.22 -10.95 11.50
CA VAL A 42 -0.98 -11.54 10.99
C VAL A 42 -0.06 -11.97 12.12
N TRP A 43 0.44 -11.04 12.93
CA TRP A 43 1.53 -11.30 13.85
C TRP A 43 1.27 -12.44 14.83
N ARG A 44 0.10 -12.45 15.48
CA ARG A 44 -0.27 -13.49 16.43
C ARG A 44 -0.53 -14.83 15.74
N GLN A 45 -1.23 -14.82 14.61
CA GLN A 45 -1.53 -16.04 13.87
C GLN A 45 -0.24 -16.66 13.29
N GLU A 46 0.70 -15.83 12.85
CA GLU A 46 2.00 -16.32 12.36
C GLU A 46 2.83 -16.93 13.51
N ALA A 47 2.84 -16.28 14.67
CA ALA A 47 3.62 -16.79 15.83
C ALA A 47 3.22 -18.19 16.27
N VAL A 48 1.94 -18.55 16.21
CA VAL A 48 1.46 -19.88 16.63
C VAL A 48 1.78 -21.00 15.64
N LYS A 49 2.15 -20.68 14.40
CA LYS A 49 2.52 -21.68 13.38
C LYS A 49 3.90 -22.32 13.65
N TRP A 50 4.76 -21.65 14.42
CA TRP A 50 6.16 -22.03 14.54
C TRP A 50 6.51 -22.37 16.00
N GLU A 51 7.17 -23.50 16.19
CA GLU A 51 7.52 -24.03 17.51
C GLU A 51 8.30 -23.00 18.36
N GLN A 52 9.26 -22.31 17.74
CA GLN A 52 10.14 -21.35 18.40
C GLN A 52 9.46 -20.02 18.78
N THR A 53 8.24 -19.76 18.32
CA THR A 53 7.54 -18.47 18.55
C THR A 53 6.16 -18.60 19.17
N LYS A 54 5.58 -19.80 19.21
CA LYS A 54 4.22 -20.05 19.73
C LYS A 54 4.02 -19.67 21.20
N HIS A 55 5.11 -19.61 21.98
CA HIS A 55 5.09 -19.27 23.41
C HIS A 55 5.00 -17.76 23.67
N LEU A 56 5.22 -16.91 22.66
CA LEU A 56 5.21 -15.45 22.81
C LEU A 56 3.85 -14.92 23.25
N LYS A 57 3.85 -14.05 24.26
CA LYS A 57 2.65 -13.39 24.79
C LYS A 57 2.43 -12.04 24.10
N PHE A 58 1.25 -11.86 23.54
CA PHE A 58 0.88 -10.66 22.80
C PHE A 58 -0.11 -9.79 23.56
N SER A 59 0.09 -8.47 23.55
CA SER A 59 -0.87 -7.47 24.00
C SER A 59 -1.29 -6.54 22.88
N MET A 60 -2.61 -6.41 22.66
CA MET A 60 -3.20 -5.57 21.61
C MET A 60 -3.44 -4.16 22.14
N VAL A 61 -2.59 -3.19 21.78
CA VAL A 61 -2.67 -1.78 22.23
C VAL A 61 -3.56 -0.98 21.26
N THR A 62 -4.85 -1.31 21.23
CA THR A 62 -5.85 -0.72 20.32
C THR A 62 -7.14 -0.37 21.09
N GLY A 63 -8.08 0.32 20.43
CA GLY A 63 -9.37 0.71 21.03
C GLY A 63 -9.35 2.08 21.71
N THR A 64 -10.14 2.27 22.78
CA THR A 64 -10.19 3.53 23.55
C THR A 64 -8.89 3.82 24.30
N LYS A 65 -8.70 5.04 24.79
CA LYS A 65 -7.50 5.40 25.58
C LYS A 65 -7.31 4.46 26.78
N ASP A 66 -8.38 4.15 27.51
CA ASP A 66 -8.33 3.27 28.68
C ASP A 66 -7.99 1.82 28.31
N GLN A 67 -8.55 1.32 27.21
CA GLN A 67 -8.22 -0.01 26.69
C GLN A 67 -6.74 -0.10 26.31
N ARG A 68 -6.22 0.89 25.59
CA ARG A 68 -4.82 0.96 25.21
C ARG A 68 -3.89 1.05 26.43
N THR A 69 -4.26 1.87 27.43
CA THR A 69 -3.46 2.01 28.66
C THR A 69 -3.41 0.69 29.43
N ARG A 70 -4.55 0.00 29.61
CA ARG A 70 -4.59 -1.33 30.24
C ARG A 70 -3.78 -2.36 29.47
N ALA A 71 -3.87 -2.36 28.13
CA ALA A 71 -3.09 -3.26 27.28
C ALA A 71 -1.59 -2.98 27.36
N LEU A 72 -1.17 -1.72 27.42
CA LEU A 72 0.22 -1.31 27.55
C LEU A 72 0.82 -1.71 28.91
N LEU A 73 0.04 -1.67 29.98
CA LEU A 73 0.47 -2.04 31.33
C LEU A 73 0.43 -3.55 31.60
N ARG A 74 -0.18 -4.34 30.74
CA ARG A 74 -0.22 -5.80 30.86
C ARG A 74 1.13 -6.40 30.49
N PRO A 75 1.81 -7.14 31.37
CA PRO A 75 3.07 -7.81 31.06
C PRO A 75 2.93 -8.73 29.83
N SER A 76 3.71 -8.47 28.79
CA SER A 76 3.69 -9.22 27.53
C SER A 76 5.05 -9.15 26.85
N ASP A 77 5.34 -10.11 25.98
CA ASP A 77 6.58 -10.13 25.21
C ASP A 77 6.50 -9.17 24.02
N VAL A 78 5.29 -9.10 23.41
CA VAL A 78 5.02 -8.34 22.19
C VAL A 78 3.80 -7.46 22.35
N TYR A 79 3.97 -6.18 22.12
CA TYR A 79 2.89 -5.18 22.10
C TYR A 79 2.59 -4.77 20.66
N LEU A 80 1.33 -4.84 20.24
CA LEU A 80 0.90 -4.53 18.88
C LEU A 80 0.14 -3.21 18.86
N ILE A 81 0.62 -2.21 18.10
CA ILE A 81 -0.01 -0.88 18.00
C ILE A 81 -0.07 -0.41 16.55
N ASN A 82 -1.13 0.31 16.18
CA ASN A 82 -1.24 0.90 14.85
C ASN A 82 -0.62 2.30 14.76
N TYR A 83 -0.21 2.68 13.56
CA TYR A 83 0.49 3.94 13.27
C TYR A 83 -0.26 5.19 13.75
N GLU A 84 -1.59 5.19 13.71
CA GLU A 84 -2.44 6.31 14.12
C GLU A 84 -2.35 6.59 15.63
N ASN A 85 -1.95 5.60 16.42
CA ASN A 85 -1.81 5.71 17.87
C ASN A 85 -0.40 6.10 18.36
N LEU A 86 0.56 6.36 17.46
CA LEU A 86 1.92 6.74 17.84
C LEU A 86 2.00 8.03 18.66
N GLY A 87 1.18 9.03 18.34
CA GLY A 87 1.11 10.27 19.12
C GLY A 87 0.70 10.01 20.57
N TRP A 88 -0.36 9.22 20.76
CA TRP A 88 -0.83 8.79 22.08
C TRP A 88 0.24 7.94 22.81
N LEU A 89 0.90 7.02 22.09
CA LEU A 89 1.97 6.22 22.69
C LEU A 89 3.08 7.09 23.24
N ALA A 90 3.60 8.02 22.44
CA ALA A 90 4.69 8.91 22.86
C ALA A 90 4.32 9.73 24.10
N GLU A 91 3.11 10.29 24.13
CA GLU A 91 2.60 11.04 25.28
C GLU A 91 2.45 10.14 26.52
N THR A 92 1.91 8.93 26.35
CA THR A 92 1.72 7.98 27.44
C THR A 92 3.06 7.51 28.02
N LEU A 93 4.03 7.16 27.17
CA LEU A 93 5.36 6.73 27.62
C LEU A 93 6.05 7.87 28.41
N GLN A 94 5.99 9.09 27.92
CA GLN A 94 6.53 10.25 28.63
C GLN A 94 5.86 10.45 30.00
N THR A 95 4.54 10.36 30.08
CA THR A 95 3.77 10.70 31.28
C THR A 95 3.81 9.61 32.35
N TYR A 96 3.66 8.34 31.95
CA TYR A 96 3.53 7.22 32.89
C TYR A 96 4.85 6.55 33.25
N PHE A 97 5.86 6.64 32.37
CA PHE A 97 7.13 5.96 32.59
C PHE A 97 8.27 6.94 32.78
N VAL A 98 8.57 7.79 31.79
CA VAL A 98 9.75 8.68 31.85
C VAL A 98 9.65 9.68 33.00
N LYS A 99 8.56 10.44 33.11
CA LYS A 99 8.37 11.42 34.20
C LYS A 99 8.28 10.81 35.59
N LYS A 100 7.96 9.52 35.69
CA LYS A 100 7.83 8.79 36.95
C LYS A 100 9.02 7.87 37.23
N ASP A 101 10.07 7.97 36.42
CA ASP A 101 11.28 7.14 36.50
C ASP A 101 10.96 5.62 36.57
N ARG A 102 10.00 5.17 35.75
CA ARG A 102 9.60 3.77 35.66
C ARG A 102 10.19 3.13 34.43
N PRO A 103 10.66 1.87 34.50
CA PRO A 103 11.17 1.18 33.33
C PRO A 103 10.04 0.97 32.32
N LEU A 104 10.36 1.15 31.03
CA LEU A 104 9.43 0.80 29.96
C LEU A 104 9.19 -0.69 29.92
N PRO A 105 7.98 -1.16 29.55
CA PRO A 105 7.69 -2.58 29.41
C PRO A 105 8.40 -3.25 28.23
N PHE A 106 9.01 -2.48 27.36
CA PHE A 106 9.78 -2.91 26.18
C PHE A 106 10.94 -1.95 25.94
N ASN A 107 11.99 -2.47 25.29
CA ASN A 107 13.14 -1.70 24.84
C ASN A 107 13.44 -1.92 23.34
N GLY A 108 12.62 -2.73 22.65
CA GLY A 108 12.66 -2.91 21.19
C GLY A 108 11.45 -2.33 20.48
N ILE A 109 11.64 -1.87 19.23
CA ILE A 109 10.56 -1.43 18.36
C ILE A 109 10.74 -2.00 16.95
N ILE A 110 9.63 -2.49 16.38
CA ILE A 110 9.55 -3.00 15.01
C ILE A 110 8.54 -2.15 14.23
N TRP A 111 8.93 -1.74 13.04
CA TRP A 111 8.12 -1.01 12.09
C TRP A 111 7.71 -1.94 10.95
N ASP A 112 6.50 -2.46 10.99
CA ASP A 112 5.98 -3.25 9.88
C ASP A 112 5.32 -2.32 8.86
N GLU A 113 5.79 -2.37 7.62
CA GLU A 113 5.52 -1.40 6.57
C GLU A 113 6.10 -0.01 6.91
N ILE A 114 7.42 0.03 7.13
CA ILE A 114 8.12 1.27 7.51
C ILE A 114 8.03 2.38 6.45
N SER A 115 7.67 2.06 5.23
CA SER A 115 7.34 3.03 4.16
C SER A 115 6.31 4.07 4.62
N LYS A 116 5.47 3.77 5.61
CA LYS A 116 4.56 4.72 6.26
C LYS A 116 5.28 5.84 7.05
N MET A 117 6.56 5.68 7.34
CA MET A 117 7.41 6.68 8.03
C MET A 117 8.29 7.49 7.07
N LYS A 118 8.14 7.32 5.76
CA LYS A 118 8.93 7.98 4.72
C LYS A 118 8.98 9.50 4.78
N ASN A 119 7.92 10.15 5.24
CA ASN A 119 7.90 11.61 5.39
C ASN A 119 8.26 12.04 6.82
N SER A 120 9.50 12.49 6.99
CA SER A 120 10.07 12.95 8.28
C SER A 120 9.35 14.15 8.90
N SER A 121 8.52 14.88 8.13
CA SER A 121 7.77 16.05 8.63
C SER A 121 6.44 15.71 9.27
N THR A 122 5.97 14.45 9.19
CA THR A 122 4.68 14.03 9.74
C THR A 122 4.64 14.02 11.27
N ASN A 123 3.45 14.23 11.84
CA ASN A 123 3.25 14.21 13.29
C ASN A 123 3.66 12.87 13.91
N ARG A 124 3.50 11.74 13.20
CA ARG A 124 3.90 10.41 13.68
C ARG A 124 5.41 10.29 13.84
N VAL A 125 6.20 10.77 12.87
CA VAL A 125 7.67 10.78 12.96
C VAL A 125 8.12 11.73 14.07
N LYS A 126 7.55 12.94 14.14
CA LYS A 126 7.85 13.91 15.21
C LYS A 126 7.51 13.36 16.61
N ALA A 127 6.39 12.64 16.75
CA ALA A 127 6.01 12.02 18.01
C ALA A 127 7.01 10.93 18.43
N PHE A 128 7.38 10.04 17.51
CA PHE A 128 8.36 8.99 17.80
C PHE A 128 9.73 9.55 18.18
N ARG A 129 10.23 10.58 17.50
CA ARG A 129 11.52 11.19 17.83
C ARG A 129 11.66 11.64 19.29
N LYS A 130 10.55 11.95 19.96
CA LYS A 130 10.55 12.34 21.40
C LYS A 130 10.85 11.17 22.34
N ILE A 131 10.73 9.96 21.87
CA ILE A 131 10.91 8.71 22.63
C ILE A 131 11.92 7.75 22.01
N ALA A 132 12.53 8.13 20.88
CA ALA A 132 13.42 7.24 20.13
C ALA A 132 14.65 6.80 20.94
N ASP A 133 15.14 7.63 21.86
CA ASP A 133 16.25 7.35 22.78
C ASP A 133 15.94 6.25 23.81
N LYS A 134 14.68 5.89 23.96
CA LYS A 134 14.20 4.86 24.92
C LYS A 134 14.22 3.44 24.36
N PHE A 135 14.57 3.28 23.08
CA PHE A 135 14.64 1.99 22.42
C PHE A 135 16.09 1.60 22.15
N ASP A 136 16.50 0.44 22.67
CA ASP A 136 17.84 -0.10 22.48
C ASP A 136 17.97 -0.83 21.13
N TRP A 137 16.82 -1.27 20.60
CA TRP A 137 16.77 -2.02 19.34
C TRP A 137 15.60 -1.57 18.44
N THR A 138 15.91 -1.33 17.18
CA THR A 138 14.93 -0.86 16.18
C THR A 138 15.10 -1.64 14.87
N THR A 139 14.00 -2.10 14.30
CA THR A 139 13.98 -2.77 12.99
C THR A 139 12.81 -2.29 12.14
N GLY A 140 13.06 -2.05 10.86
CA GLY A 140 12.03 -1.71 9.87
C GLY A 140 11.88 -2.80 8.82
N LEU A 141 10.62 -3.11 8.47
CA LEU A 141 10.25 -4.11 7.48
C LEU A 141 9.49 -3.43 6.34
N THR A 142 9.85 -3.71 5.10
CA THR A 142 9.08 -3.30 3.92
C THR A 142 9.48 -4.12 2.69
N GLY A 143 8.56 -4.27 1.72
CA GLY A 143 8.87 -4.78 0.40
C GLY A 143 9.14 -3.67 -0.62
N THR A 144 8.78 -2.42 -0.29
CA THR A 144 8.87 -1.27 -1.20
C THR A 144 9.51 -0.07 -0.50
N PRO A 145 10.84 -0.12 -0.24
CA PRO A 145 11.52 0.89 0.60
C PRO A 145 11.50 2.30 0.00
N ALA A 146 11.59 2.41 -1.33
CA ALA A 146 11.78 3.68 -2.04
C ALA A 146 10.73 3.89 -3.14
N SER A 147 9.46 3.63 -2.85
CA SER A 147 8.36 3.68 -3.84
C SER A 147 8.21 5.03 -4.56
N ASN A 148 8.71 6.13 -4.01
CA ASN A 148 8.78 7.44 -4.67
C ASN A 148 10.24 7.93 -4.83
N GLY A 149 11.17 7.00 -4.92
CA GLY A 149 12.60 7.26 -5.01
C GLY A 149 13.28 7.43 -3.65
N TYR A 150 14.61 7.58 -3.66
CA TYR A 150 15.48 7.58 -2.45
C TYR A 150 15.15 8.67 -1.41
N LYS A 151 14.34 9.67 -1.75
CA LYS A 151 13.83 10.66 -0.78
C LYS A 151 13.01 10.03 0.35
N ASP A 152 12.35 8.90 0.05
CA ASP A 152 11.52 8.18 1.01
C ASP A 152 12.35 7.53 2.13
N LEU A 153 13.64 7.27 1.89
CA LEU A 153 14.53 6.62 2.86
C LEU A 153 14.89 7.54 4.04
N HIS A 154 14.99 8.86 3.84
CA HIS A 154 15.35 9.78 4.93
C HIS A 154 14.45 9.63 6.16
N GLY A 155 13.13 9.59 5.97
CA GLY A 155 12.19 9.44 7.10
C GLY A 155 12.26 8.07 7.76
N GLN A 156 12.50 7.02 6.98
CA GLN A 156 12.63 5.65 7.46
C GLN A 156 13.90 5.47 8.31
N PHE A 157 15.06 5.95 7.83
CA PHE A 157 16.32 5.88 8.58
C PHE A 157 16.33 6.83 9.77
N LEU A 158 15.61 7.95 9.71
CA LEU A 158 15.44 8.84 10.87
C LEU A 158 14.78 8.13 12.06
N VAL A 159 13.93 7.12 11.83
CA VAL A 159 13.30 6.36 12.92
C VAL A 159 14.03 5.06 13.25
N VAL A 160 14.82 4.49 12.34
CA VAL A 160 15.56 3.25 12.57
C VAL A 160 16.89 3.50 13.28
N ASP A 161 17.72 4.40 12.75
CA ASP A 161 19.05 4.69 13.24
C ASP A 161 19.20 6.13 13.76
N ARG A 162 18.07 6.84 14.01
CA ARG A 162 18.03 8.23 14.49
C ARG A 162 18.72 9.21 13.53
N GLY A 163 18.85 8.82 12.25
CA GLY A 163 19.50 9.63 11.22
C GLY A 163 21.03 9.57 11.25
N GLU A 164 21.63 8.55 11.87
CA GLU A 164 23.08 8.37 11.91
C GLU A 164 23.67 8.31 10.50
N ARG A 165 23.07 7.56 9.58
CA ARG A 165 23.59 7.34 8.22
C ARG A 165 23.14 8.40 7.22
N LEU A 166 21.88 8.76 7.24
CA LEU A 166 21.30 9.66 6.24
C LEU A 166 21.09 11.09 6.74
N GLY A 167 21.46 11.38 7.98
CA GLY A 167 21.32 12.68 8.61
C GLY A 167 19.93 12.93 9.22
N THR A 168 19.86 13.89 10.15
CA THR A 168 18.62 14.26 10.85
C THR A 168 17.84 15.36 10.17
N SER A 169 18.48 16.12 9.27
CA SER A 169 17.90 17.25 8.55
C SER A 169 17.47 16.87 7.15
N LYS A 170 16.17 16.98 6.88
CA LYS A 170 15.59 16.74 5.55
C LYS A 170 16.20 17.68 4.50
N THR A 171 16.48 18.94 4.86
CA THR A 171 17.08 19.92 3.95
C THR A 171 18.50 19.52 3.61
N ALA A 172 19.32 19.18 4.61
CA ALA A 172 20.70 18.74 4.38
C ALA A 172 20.75 17.46 3.52
N PHE A 173 19.87 16.49 3.79
CA PHE A 173 19.73 15.29 2.96
C PHE A 173 19.43 15.65 1.50
N ARG A 174 18.45 16.54 1.25
CA ARG A 174 18.10 16.96 -0.10
C ARG A 174 19.27 17.68 -0.80
N THR A 175 19.97 18.57 -0.12
CA THR A 175 21.15 19.27 -0.69
C THR A 175 22.28 18.30 -1.01
N ARG A 176 22.48 17.27 -0.18
CA ARG A 176 23.53 16.27 -0.36
C ARG A 176 23.30 15.35 -1.55
N PHE A 177 22.07 14.93 -1.77
CA PHE A 177 21.71 13.86 -2.71
C PHE A 177 20.92 14.33 -3.93
N TYR A 178 20.48 15.60 -3.98
CA TYR A 178 19.62 16.11 -5.04
C TYR A 178 20.05 17.51 -5.48
N ARG A 179 19.98 17.75 -6.77
CA ARG A 179 20.13 19.09 -7.37
C ARG A 179 18.79 19.64 -7.81
N LYS A 180 18.61 20.94 -7.69
CA LYS A 180 17.43 21.65 -8.21
C LYS A 180 17.57 21.83 -9.73
N VAL A 181 16.53 21.42 -10.47
CA VAL A 181 16.39 21.65 -11.90
C VAL A 181 15.09 22.44 -12.10
N GLY A 182 15.22 23.77 -12.07
CA GLY A 182 14.07 24.68 -12.04
C GLY A 182 13.49 24.89 -10.63
N PRO A 183 12.43 25.73 -10.50
CA PRO A 183 11.91 26.17 -9.21
C PRO A 183 11.29 25.04 -8.37
N TYR A 184 10.78 23.97 -9.00
CA TYR A 184 10.01 22.92 -8.32
C TYR A 184 10.52 21.48 -8.53
N LYS A 185 11.56 21.29 -9.36
CA LYS A 185 12.07 19.96 -9.68
C LYS A 185 13.42 19.71 -9.03
N GLU A 186 13.51 18.61 -8.28
CA GLU A 186 14.79 18.09 -7.78
C GLU A 186 15.04 16.73 -8.44
N VAL A 187 16.24 16.53 -8.92
CA VAL A 187 16.71 15.24 -9.46
C VAL A 187 17.90 14.76 -8.63
N PRO A 188 18.03 13.45 -8.42
CA PRO A 188 19.20 12.90 -7.73
C PRO A 188 20.47 13.20 -8.53
N TYR A 189 21.61 13.26 -7.86
CA TYR A 189 22.92 13.19 -8.52
C TYR A 189 23.13 11.77 -9.07
N GLU A 190 24.02 11.59 -10.01
CA GLU A 190 24.26 10.30 -10.69
C GLU A 190 24.70 9.19 -9.72
N ASP A 191 25.49 9.54 -8.72
CA ASP A 191 26.02 8.64 -7.69
C ASP A 191 25.13 8.47 -6.46
N THR A 192 23.93 9.08 -6.43
CA THR A 192 23.04 9.10 -5.25
C THR A 192 22.66 7.70 -4.80
N GLU A 193 22.31 6.83 -5.74
CA GLU A 193 21.90 5.46 -5.44
C GLU A 193 23.01 4.67 -4.77
N ASP A 194 24.18 4.64 -5.40
CA ASP A 194 25.34 3.88 -4.90
C ASP A 194 25.81 4.43 -3.55
N THR A 195 25.83 5.76 -3.40
CA THR A 195 26.22 6.41 -2.17
C THR A 195 25.26 6.07 -1.03
N ILE A 196 23.94 6.13 -1.25
CA ILE A 196 22.95 5.77 -0.24
C ILE A 196 23.07 4.28 0.10
N LYS A 197 23.11 3.37 -0.90
CA LYS A 197 23.26 1.93 -0.68
C LYS A 197 24.51 1.61 0.15
N LYS A 198 25.63 2.26 -0.14
CA LYS A 198 26.88 2.09 0.64
C LYS A 198 26.73 2.56 2.09
N LEU A 199 26.02 3.67 2.33
CA LEU A 199 25.84 4.22 3.68
C LEU A 199 24.94 3.35 4.57
N ILE A 200 23.97 2.65 4.00
CA ILE A 200 22.96 1.87 4.74
C ILE A 200 23.18 0.36 4.68
N GLY A 201 24.13 -0.10 3.86
CA GLY A 201 24.32 -1.53 3.55
C GLY A 201 24.67 -2.40 4.76
N ASP A 202 25.34 -1.82 5.76
CA ASP A 202 25.73 -2.53 6.99
C ASP A 202 24.53 -2.90 7.90
N ILE A 203 23.39 -2.20 7.77
CA ILE A 203 22.17 -2.47 8.57
C ILE A 203 20.97 -2.84 7.73
N THR A 204 21.14 -3.06 6.44
CA THR A 204 20.04 -3.37 5.52
C THR A 204 20.27 -4.73 4.85
N LEU A 205 19.31 -5.63 5.00
CA LEU A 205 19.23 -6.87 4.24
C LEU A 205 18.17 -6.69 3.16
N GLU A 206 18.59 -6.78 1.91
CA GLU A 206 17.71 -6.72 0.73
C GLU A 206 17.68 -8.10 0.05
N MET A 207 16.47 -8.58 -0.27
CA MET A 207 16.26 -9.85 -0.97
C MET A 207 15.06 -9.72 -1.91
N SER A 208 15.27 -10.09 -3.16
CA SER A 208 14.21 -10.23 -4.16
C SER A 208 13.60 -11.62 -4.14
N ALA A 209 12.30 -11.71 -4.38
CA ALA A 209 11.62 -13.00 -4.53
C ALA A 209 12.11 -13.75 -5.79
N GLU A 210 12.50 -13.02 -6.82
CA GLU A 210 12.99 -13.58 -8.08
C GLU A 210 14.30 -14.36 -7.90
N ASP A 211 15.17 -13.93 -6.96
CA ASP A 211 16.47 -14.55 -6.69
C ASP A 211 16.35 -15.91 -5.97
N TYR A 212 15.29 -16.08 -5.16
CA TYR A 212 15.19 -17.23 -4.25
C TYR A 212 14.01 -18.14 -4.53
N ASN A 213 13.02 -17.64 -5.24
CA ASN A 213 11.78 -18.38 -5.47
C ASN A 213 11.10 -17.87 -6.74
N PRO A 214 11.35 -18.49 -7.89
CA PRO A 214 10.78 -18.03 -9.14
C PRO A 214 9.25 -18.00 -9.01
N LEU A 215 8.69 -16.81 -9.17
CA LEU A 215 7.25 -16.61 -9.19
C LEU A 215 6.71 -16.99 -10.58
N PRO A 216 5.47 -17.46 -10.66
CA PRO A 216 4.84 -17.70 -11.96
C PRO A 216 4.77 -16.40 -12.77
N ASP A 217 4.72 -16.54 -14.09
CA ASP A 217 4.61 -15.39 -14.99
C ASP A 217 3.38 -14.55 -14.69
N LEU A 218 3.52 -13.22 -14.83
CA LEU A 218 2.42 -12.28 -14.80
C LEU A 218 2.10 -11.85 -16.23
N MET A 219 1.01 -12.38 -16.76
CA MET A 219 0.53 -12.05 -18.10
C MET A 219 -0.41 -10.83 -18.01
N VAL A 220 0.07 -9.66 -18.41
CA VAL A 220 -0.75 -8.45 -18.40
C VAL A 220 -1.50 -8.33 -19.72
N ASN A 221 -2.83 -8.28 -19.64
CA ASN A 221 -3.73 -8.11 -20.76
C ASN A 221 -4.51 -6.80 -20.63
N ASN A 222 -4.30 -5.87 -21.57
CA ASN A 222 -5.02 -4.59 -21.63
C ASN A 222 -6.28 -4.75 -22.49
N ILE A 223 -7.45 -4.82 -21.86
CA ILE A 223 -8.74 -4.85 -22.53
C ILE A 223 -9.14 -3.41 -22.83
N LYS A 224 -9.03 -3.03 -24.08
CA LYS A 224 -9.34 -1.68 -24.57
C LYS A 224 -10.80 -1.62 -25.03
N ILE A 225 -11.57 -0.72 -24.43
CA ILE A 225 -12.98 -0.50 -24.73
C ILE A 225 -13.12 0.80 -25.50
N GLU A 226 -13.76 0.75 -26.65
CA GLU A 226 -14.12 1.93 -27.41
C GLU A 226 -15.33 2.63 -26.78
N MET A 227 -15.27 3.94 -26.71
CA MET A 227 -16.36 4.75 -26.19
C MET A 227 -17.27 5.19 -27.34
N PRO A 228 -18.60 4.98 -27.25
CA PRO A 228 -19.54 5.51 -28.23
C PRO A 228 -19.42 7.03 -28.41
N ASP A 229 -19.73 7.54 -29.61
CA ASP A 229 -19.49 8.94 -30.00
C ASP A 229 -20.14 9.96 -29.06
N ASP A 230 -21.35 9.69 -28.59
CA ASP A 230 -22.09 10.57 -27.68
C ASP A 230 -21.40 10.69 -26.29
N LEU A 231 -20.89 9.58 -25.79
CA LEU A 231 -20.10 9.55 -24.56
C LEU A 231 -18.71 10.14 -24.79
N ARG A 232 -18.11 9.88 -25.95
CA ARG A 232 -16.81 10.43 -26.35
C ARG A 232 -16.83 11.97 -26.31
N ALA A 233 -17.84 12.58 -26.92
CA ALA A 233 -17.99 14.02 -26.93
C ALA A 233 -18.09 14.63 -25.51
N LYS A 234 -18.77 13.95 -24.59
CA LYS A 234 -18.89 14.37 -23.19
C LYS A 234 -17.55 14.22 -22.45
N TYR A 235 -16.83 13.11 -22.67
CA TYR A 235 -15.52 12.87 -22.08
C TYR A 235 -14.49 13.91 -22.54
N GLU A 236 -14.42 14.18 -23.84
CA GLU A 236 -13.48 15.15 -24.43
C GLU A 236 -13.69 16.56 -23.89
N LYS A 237 -14.92 16.95 -23.57
CA LYS A 237 -15.18 18.22 -22.90
C LYS A 237 -14.50 18.31 -21.54
N LEU A 238 -14.62 17.24 -20.69
CA LEU A 238 -13.96 17.16 -19.39
C LEU A 238 -12.43 17.13 -19.53
N GLU A 239 -11.93 16.39 -20.50
CA GLU A 239 -10.50 16.26 -20.75
C GLU A 239 -9.86 17.55 -21.26
N ARG A 240 -10.59 18.30 -22.08
CA ARG A 240 -10.16 19.62 -22.56
C ARG A 240 -10.02 20.61 -21.41
N GLU A 241 -10.96 20.62 -20.49
CA GLU A 241 -10.87 21.43 -19.26
C GLU A 241 -9.64 21.03 -18.43
N PHE A 242 -9.35 19.73 -18.31
CA PHE A 242 -8.16 19.22 -17.62
C PHE A 242 -6.86 19.72 -18.26
N PHE A 243 -6.72 19.66 -19.59
CA PHE A 243 -5.51 20.10 -20.26
C PHE A 243 -5.32 21.62 -20.20
N LEU A 244 -6.38 22.42 -20.28
CA LEU A 244 -6.29 23.87 -20.10
C LEU A 244 -5.72 24.24 -18.72
N VAL A 245 -6.16 23.55 -17.66
CA VAL A 245 -5.64 23.75 -16.30
C VAL A 245 -4.18 23.25 -16.19
N LEU A 246 -3.82 22.16 -16.85
CA LEU A 246 -2.46 21.61 -16.85
C LEU A 246 -1.44 22.58 -17.49
N ASP A 247 -1.84 23.26 -18.57
CA ASP A 247 -0.96 24.16 -19.34
C ASP A 247 -0.76 25.53 -18.66
N SER A 248 -1.67 25.96 -17.79
CA SER A 248 -1.59 27.26 -17.09
C SER A 248 -0.45 27.37 -16.07
N GLY A 249 -0.02 26.26 -15.49
CA GLY A 249 1.17 26.16 -14.61
C GLY A 249 1.06 26.82 -13.22
N LYS A 250 -0.10 27.38 -12.83
CA LYS A 250 -0.26 28.08 -11.55
C LYS A 250 -0.51 27.13 -10.38
N GLU A 251 0.05 27.43 -9.19
CA GLU A 251 -0.07 26.59 -7.97
C GLU A 251 -1.51 26.42 -7.48
N VAL A 252 -2.35 27.44 -7.62
CA VAL A 252 -3.79 27.39 -7.27
C VAL A 252 -4.56 26.35 -8.10
N GLU A 253 -4.00 25.98 -9.25
CA GLU A 253 -4.59 25.05 -10.21
C GLU A 253 -4.19 23.59 -9.98
N ALA A 254 -3.20 23.31 -9.14
CA ALA A 254 -2.83 21.93 -8.79
C ALA A 254 -3.98 21.16 -8.11
N PHE A 255 -4.78 21.83 -7.30
CA PHE A 255 -5.99 21.27 -6.72
C PHE A 255 -7.06 20.99 -7.78
N ASN A 256 -7.24 21.92 -8.72
CA ASN A 256 -8.16 21.76 -9.84
C ASN A 256 -7.73 20.64 -10.79
N GLN A 257 -6.42 20.49 -11.03
CA GLN A 257 -5.87 19.38 -11.82
C GLN A 257 -6.22 18.02 -11.23
N ALA A 258 -6.00 17.83 -9.92
CA ALA A 258 -6.32 16.57 -9.25
C ALA A 258 -7.82 16.26 -9.29
N ALA A 259 -8.67 17.29 -9.13
CA ALA A 259 -10.12 17.14 -9.17
C ALA A 259 -10.59 16.77 -10.59
N LEU A 260 -10.08 17.42 -11.63
CA LEU A 260 -10.42 17.12 -13.03
C LEU A 260 -9.90 15.75 -13.47
N THR A 261 -8.67 15.40 -13.11
CA THR A 261 -8.13 14.04 -13.32
C THR A 261 -9.07 12.98 -12.75
N ASN A 262 -9.50 13.18 -11.49
CA ASN A 262 -10.43 12.24 -10.86
C ASN A 262 -11.78 12.18 -11.58
N LYS A 263 -12.30 13.30 -12.08
CA LYS A 263 -13.55 13.32 -12.85
C LYS A 263 -13.42 12.56 -14.17
N CYS A 264 -12.34 12.76 -14.91
CA CYS A 264 -12.08 11.98 -16.13
C CYS A 264 -12.03 10.47 -15.87
N LEU A 265 -11.34 10.06 -14.79
CA LEU A 265 -11.24 8.65 -14.42
C LEU A 265 -12.56 8.09 -13.88
N GLN A 266 -13.34 8.86 -13.13
CA GLN A 266 -14.70 8.50 -12.72
C GLN A 266 -15.60 8.28 -13.92
N PHE A 267 -15.56 9.20 -14.91
CA PHE A 267 -16.31 9.07 -16.16
C PHE A 267 -15.90 7.78 -16.89
N SER A 268 -14.61 7.53 -17.05
CA SER A 268 -14.08 6.29 -17.69
C SER A 268 -14.55 5.02 -16.95
N ASN A 269 -14.75 5.07 -15.62
CA ASN A 269 -15.29 3.95 -14.85
C ASN A 269 -16.82 3.83 -14.90
N GLY A 270 -17.50 4.81 -15.53
CA GLY A 270 -18.94 4.78 -15.80
C GLY A 270 -19.82 5.38 -14.70
N ALA A 271 -19.27 6.15 -13.77
CA ALA A 271 -20.08 6.90 -12.79
C ALA A 271 -19.35 8.19 -12.39
N MET A 272 -20.07 9.23 -12.01
CA MET A 272 -19.52 10.51 -11.61
C MET A 272 -20.09 10.97 -10.27
N TYR A 273 -19.26 11.62 -9.47
CA TYR A 273 -19.68 12.31 -8.25
C TYR A 273 -19.90 13.79 -8.59
N PRO A 274 -21.17 14.30 -8.57
CA PRO A 274 -21.48 15.70 -8.90
C PRO A 274 -20.74 16.66 -7.98
N VAL A 275 -20.66 16.32 -6.69
CA VAL A 275 -19.98 17.13 -5.67
C VAL A 275 -18.84 16.34 -5.04
N ALA A 276 -17.63 16.90 -5.02
CA ALA A 276 -16.48 16.30 -4.42
C ALA A 276 -16.70 16.03 -2.91
N GLY A 277 -16.40 14.81 -2.47
CA GLY A 277 -16.54 14.40 -1.06
C GLY A 277 -17.94 13.97 -0.63
N MET A 278 -18.96 14.12 -1.48
CA MET A 278 -20.29 13.58 -1.23
C MET A 278 -20.36 12.09 -1.61
N PRO A 279 -21.15 11.28 -0.91
CA PRO A 279 -21.30 9.86 -1.22
C PRO A 279 -22.21 9.57 -2.43
N LEU A 280 -22.97 10.58 -2.89
CA LEU A 280 -23.90 10.46 -4.01
C LEU A 280 -23.13 10.49 -5.34
N TRP A 281 -23.44 9.57 -6.22
CA TRP A 281 -22.90 9.46 -7.56
C TRP A 281 -24.02 9.18 -8.58
N GLU A 282 -23.75 9.50 -9.82
CA GLU A 282 -24.68 9.30 -10.94
C GLU A 282 -24.07 8.32 -11.94
N PRO A 283 -24.84 7.35 -12.46
CA PRO A 283 -24.36 6.44 -13.51
C PRO A 283 -24.15 7.20 -14.82
N VAL A 284 -23.13 6.84 -15.57
CA VAL A 284 -22.81 7.41 -16.88
C VAL A 284 -22.93 6.35 -17.98
N HIS A 285 -22.30 5.19 -17.80
CA HIS A 285 -22.34 4.06 -18.73
C HIS A 285 -21.90 2.76 -18.02
N ASP A 286 -22.20 1.61 -18.64
CA ASP A 286 -21.88 0.29 -18.09
C ASP A 286 -20.76 -0.47 -18.84
N LEU A 287 -20.07 0.18 -19.78
CA LEU A 287 -19.08 -0.43 -20.68
C LEU A 287 -18.00 -1.27 -19.95
N LYS A 288 -17.47 -0.77 -18.83
CA LYS A 288 -16.51 -1.55 -18.04
C LYS A 288 -17.16 -2.71 -17.27
N LEU A 289 -18.44 -2.58 -16.91
CA LEU A 289 -19.19 -3.67 -16.29
C LEU A 289 -19.48 -4.79 -17.29
N GLU A 290 -19.74 -4.44 -18.55
CA GLU A 290 -19.92 -5.40 -19.66
C GLU A 290 -18.60 -6.15 -19.90
N ALA A 291 -17.47 -5.43 -19.99
CA ALA A 291 -16.16 -6.07 -20.14
C ALA A 291 -15.78 -6.95 -18.92
N LEU A 292 -16.19 -6.59 -17.71
CA LEU A 292 -16.00 -7.47 -16.55
C LEU A 292 -16.87 -8.72 -16.64
N GLU A 293 -18.10 -8.62 -17.19
CA GLU A 293 -18.99 -9.76 -17.44
C GLU A 293 -18.34 -10.74 -18.42
N ASP A 294 -17.81 -10.24 -19.54
CA ASP A 294 -17.08 -11.07 -20.53
C ASP A 294 -15.90 -11.81 -19.89
N ILE A 295 -15.12 -11.13 -19.03
CA ILE A 295 -14.00 -11.78 -18.31
C ILE A 295 -14.51 -12.87 -17.36
N LEU A 296 -15.63 -12.66 -16.66
CA LEU A 296 -16.19 -13.64 -15.74
C LEU A 296 -16.74 -14.86 -16.50
N ASP A 297 -17.33 -14.64 -17.66
CA ASP A 297 -17.81 -15.72 -18.55
C ASP A 297 -16.61 -16.53 -19.09
N GLU A 298 -15.54 -15.87 -19.54
CA GLU A 298 -14.31 -16.52 -19.98
C GLU A 298 -13.60 -17.29 -18.85
N ALA A 299 -13.72 -16.81 -17.61
CA ALA A 299 -13.15 -17.48 -16.44
C ALA A 299 -13.83 -18.81 -16.09
N GLN A 300 -15.03 -19.11 -16.63
CA GLN A 300 -15.77 -20.37 -16.48
C GLN A 300 -15.84 -20.86 -15.03
N GLY A 301 -16.10 -19.95 -14.09
CA GLY A 301 -16.19 -20.24 -12.66
C GLY A 301 -14.86 -20.22 -11.92
N SER A 302 -13.72 -20.01 -12.58
CA SER A 302 -12.46 -19.74 -11.89
C SER A 302 -12.57 -18.44 -11.09
N PRO A 303 -12.12 -18.42 -9.82
CA PRO A 303 -12.20 -17.22 -8.99
C PRO A 303 -11.47 -16.02 -9.58
N VAL A 304 -12.16 -14.90 -9.68
CA VAL A 304 -11.65 -13.61 -10.17
C VAL A 304 -11.49 -12.64 -9.00
N LEU A 305 -10.28 -12.09 -8.83
CA LEU A 305 -10.00 -11.03 -7.88
C LEU A 305 -10.00 -9.68 -8.61
N CYS A 306 -10.96 -8.80 -8.30
CA CYS A 306 -11.16 -7.54 -9.00
C CYS A 306 -10.80 -6.34 -8.11
N ALA A 307 -9.90 -5.49 -8.60
CA ALA A 307 -9.55 -4.21 -8.01
C ALA A 307 -10.48 -3.09 -8.52
N TYR A 308 -10.97 -2.26 -7.63
CA TYR A 308 -11.75 -1.09 -7.97
C TYR A 308 -11.12 0.21 -7.40
N ALA A 309 -11.45 1.36 -7.99
CA ALA A 309 -10.91 2.65 -7.58
C ALA A 309 -11.89 3.47 -6.72
N TYR A 310 -13.17 3.44 -7.04
CA TYR A 310 -14.21 4.28 -6.43
C TYR A 310 -15.28 3.45 -5.73
N ARG A 311 -15.98 4.06 -4.76
CA ARG A 311 -17.13 3.41 -4.09
C ARG A 311 -18.26 3.10 -5.07
N SER A 312 -18.48 3.98 -6.05
CA SER A 312 -19.42 3.73 -7.15
C SER A 312 -19.09 2.46 -7.92
N ASP A 313 -17.80 2.20 -8.20
CA ASP A 313 -17.39 0.98 -8.89
C ASP A 313 -17.79 -0.25 -8.07
N ALA A 314 -17.44 -0.25 -6.78
CA ALA A 314 -17.77 -1.37 -5.88
C ALA A 314 -19.27 -1.64 -5.84
N GLN A 315 -20.08 -0.58 -5.64
CA GLN A 315 -21.54 -0.73 -5.56
C GLN A 315 -22.11 -1.26 -6.86
N ARG A 316 -21.74 -0.71 -8.01
CA ARG A 316 -22.21 -1.13 -9.33
C ARG A 316 -21.81 -2.58 -9.66
N ILE A 317 -20.57 -2.97 -9.33
CA ILE A 317 -20.10 -4.36 -9.50
C ILE A 317 -20.93 -5.29 -8.60
N MET A 318 -21.09 -4.97 -7.32
CA MET A 318 -21.86 -5.79 -6.39
C MET A 318 -23.34 -5.94 -6.83
N ASP A 319 -23.94 -4.86 -7.34
CA ASP A 319 -25.34 -4.85 -7.79
C ASP A 319 -25.52 -5.66 -9.09
N LYS A 320 -24.67 -5.45 -10.09
CA LYS A 320 -24.74 -6.15 -11.39
C LYS A 320 -24.52 -7.65 -11.23
N PHE A 321 -23.51 -8.05 -10.46
CA PHE A 321 -23.13 -9.46 -10.29
C PHE A 321 -23.71 -10.09 -9.03
N LYS A 322 -24.79 -9.55 -8.48
CA LYS A 322 -25.45 -10.07 -7.27
C LYS A 322 -25.78 -11.56 -7.36
N HIS A 323 -26.10 -12.06 -8.55
CA HIS A 323 -26.41 -13.47 -8.80
C HIS A 323 -25.22 -14.41 -8.56
N LEU A 324 -23.98 -13.92 -8.59
CA LEU A 324 -22.76 -14.66 -8.27
C LEU A 324 -22.40 -14.63 -6.78
N ASP A 325 -23.20 -13.96 -5.95
CA ASP A 325 -22.95 -13.72 -4.53
C ASP A 325 -21.50 -13.22 -4.25
N PRO A 326 -21.09 -12.08 -4.88
CA PRO A 326 -19.74 -11.59 -4.82
C PRO A 326 -19.35 -11.13 -3.42
N ILE A 327 -18.04 -11.12 -3.13
CA ILE A 327 -17.52 -10.69 -1.83
C ILE A 327 -16.74 -9.39 -1.99
N ASN A 328 -17.11 -8.34 -1.21
CA ASN A 328 -16.31 -7.13 -1.08
C ASN A 328 -15.40 -7.20 0.15
N LEU A 329 -14.13 -7.55 -0.06
CA LEU A 329 -13.13 -7.64 1.01
C LEU A 329 -12.87 -6.33 1.76
N THR A 330 -13.12 -5.18 1.12
CA THR A 330 -12.98 -3.87 1.78
C THR A 330 -14.00 -3.70 2.92
N GLU A 331 -15.14 -4.34 2.80
CA GLU A 331 -16.23 -4.29 3.78
C GLU A 331 -16.12 -5.37 4.87
N CYS A 332 -15.26 -6.37 4.69
CA CYS A 332 -14.96 -7.37 5.72
C CYS A 332 -14.18 -6.73 6.87
N LYS A 333 -14.88 -6.12 7.83
CA LYS A 333 -14.28 -5.37 8.97
C LYS A 333 -14.01 -6.23 10.20
N SER A 334 -14.71 -7.36 10.35
CA SER A 334 -14.51 -8.30 11.46
C SER A 334 -13.61 -9.46 11.06
N GLU A 335 -12.95 -10.09 12.04
CA GLU A 335 -12.16 -11.29 11.82
C GLU A 335 -13.02 -12.45 11.28
N VAL A 336 -14.23 -12.57 11.78
CA VAL A 336 -15.18 -13.61 11.35
C VAL A 336 -15.57 -13.41 9.87
N SER A 337 -15.95 -12.17 9.48
CA SER A 337 -16.33 -11.89 8.08
C SER A 337 -15.18 -12.14 7.11
N LEU A 338 -13.95 -11.77 7.49
CA LEU A 338 -12.78 -12.02 6.66
C LEU A 338 -12.43 -13.51 6.57
N THR A 339 -12.52 -14.25 7.69
CA THR A 339 -12.27 -15.70 7.70
C THR A 339 -13.28 -16.43 6.80
N ASN A 340 -14.55 -16.06 6.87
CA ASN A 340 -15.59 -16.64 6.00
C ASN A 340 -15.34 -16.30 4.52
N ALA A 341 -15.00 -15.05 4.20
CA ALA A 341 -14.65 -14.63 2.85
C ALA A 341 -13.48 -15.44 2.29
N MET A 342 -12.40 -15.59 3.07
CA MET A 342 -11.23 -16.37 2.69
C MET A 342 -11.51 -17.87 2.60
N HIS A 343 -12.42 -18.38 3.41
CA HIS A 343 -12.87 -19.78 3.30
C HIS A 343 -13.56 -20.00 1.96
N ARG A 344 -14.58 -19.21 1.62
CA ARG A 344 -15.31 -19.29 0.35
C ARG A 344 -14.38 -19.17 -0.87
N TRP A 345 -13.39 -18.26 -0.80
CA TRP A 345 -12.38 -18.16 -1.86
C TRP A 345 -11.58 -19.46 -2.02
N LYS A 346 -11.09 -20.03 -0.92
CA LYS A 346 -10.26 -21.25 -0.92
C LYS A 346 -11.01 -22.50 -1.35
N THR A 347 -12.31 -22.57 -1.10
CA THR A 347 -13.17 -23.70 -1.52
C THR A 347 -13.70 -23.56 -2.95
N GLY A 348 -13.52 -22.39 -3.57
CA GLY A 348 -14.05 -22.12 -4.91
C GLY A 348 -15.50 -21.63 -4.91
N ASP A 349 -16.10 -21.38 -3.73
CA ASP A 349 -17.49 -20.92 -3.59
C ASP A 349 -17.64 -19.40 -3.79
N CYS A 350 -16.64 -18.75 -4.39
CA CYS A 350 -16.62 -17.33 -4.67
C CYS A 350 -16.05 -17.09 -6.07
N ALA A 351 -16.91 -16.91 -7.05
CA ALA A 351 -16.51 -16.62 -8.44
C ALA A 351 -15.93 -15.20 -8.59
N LEU A 352 -16.44 -14.23 -7.82
CA LEU A 352 -16.00 -12.83 -7.87
C LEU A 352 -15.72 -12.29 -6.46
N MET A 353 -14.48 -11.88 -6.23
CA MET A 353 -14.08 -11.16 -5.05
C MET A 353 -13.56 -9.78 -5.44
N ILE A 354 -14.06 -8.72 -4.82
CA ILE A 354 -13.62 -7.36 -5.11
C ILE A 354 -12.94 -6.72 -3.92
N GLY A 355 -12.03 -5.78 -4.18
CA GLY A 355 -11.38 -5.03 -3.11
C GLY A 355 -10.70 -3.75 -3.57
N HIS A 356 -10.70 -2.73 -2.71
CA HIS A 356 -9.91 -1.53 -2.95
C HIS A 356 -8.43 -1.82 -2.64
N PRO A 357 -7.49 -1.54 -3.55
CA PRO A 357 -6.08 -1.91 -3.39
C PRO A 357 -5.45 -1.47 -2.07
N ALA A 358 -5.74 -0.25 -1.61
CA ALA A 358 -5.24 0.24 -0.32
C ALA A 358 -5.76 -0.54 0.89
N SER A 359 -6.92 -1.20 0.76
CA SER A 359 -7.50 -2.05 1.80
C SER A 359 -6.99 -3.48 1.75
N MET A 360 -6.49 -3.89 0.59
CA MET A 360 -6.00 -5.25 0.32
C MET A 360 -4.49 -5.39 0.58
N GLY A 361 -3.77 -4.28 0.68
CA GLY A 361 -2.30 -4.25 0.78
C GLY A 361 -1.71 -5.00 1.96
N HIS A 362 -2.48 -5.29 3.03
CA HIS A 362 -1.94 -5.89 4.24
C HIS A 362 -2.92 -6.87 4.90
N GLY A 363 -2.39 -7.96 5.47
CA GLY A 363 -3.11 -8.86 6.35
C GLY A 363 -4.07 -9.85 5.68
N ILE A 364 -4.01 -10.02 4.35
CA ILE A 364 -4.80 -11.01 3.61
C ILE A 364 -3.82 -12.02 3.00
N ASP A 365 -3.98 -13.29 3.34
CA ASP A 365 -3.15 -14.38 2.84
C ASP A 365 -3.99 -15.55 2.34
N GLY A 366 -3.51 -16.24 1.29
CA GLY A 366 -4.16 -17.43 0.74
C GLY A 366 -5.01 -17.16 -0.51
N LEU A 367 -4.98 -15.94 -1.06
CA LEU A 367 -5.68 -15.65 -2.33
C LEU A 367 -5.03 -16.38 -3.53
N GLN A 368 -3.72 -16.68 -3.45
CA GLN A 368 -3.00 -17.44 -4.48
C GLN A 368 -3.39 -18.91 -4.57
N LYS A 369 -4.09 -19.45 -3.57
CA LYS A 369 -4.35 -20.91 -3.51
C LYS A 369 -5.39 -21.39 -4.52
N ASN A 370 -6.29 -20.52 -4.92
CA ASN A 370 -7.37 -20.89 -5.86
C ASN A 370 -7.59 -19.86 -6.97
N GLY A 371 -7.11 -18.63 -6.82
CA GLY A 371 -7.22 -17.58 -7.82
C GLY A 371 -5.92 -17.39 -8.59
N HIS A 372 -6.03 -17.20 -9.89
CA HIS A 372 -4.92 -16.81 -10.79
C HIS A 372 -5.35 -15.70 -11.77
N ILE A 373 -6.59 -15.25 -11.70
CA ILE A 373 -7.14 -14.18 -12.54
C ILE A 373 -7.30 -12.90 -11.69
N LEU A 374 -6.62 -11.86 -12.12
CA LEU A 374 -6.71 -10.51 -11.56
C LEU A 374 -7.42 -9.61 -12.57
N VAL A 375 -8.29 -8.74 -12.09
CA VAL A 375 -8.93 -7.70 -12.90
C VAL A 375 -8.73 -6.35 -12.25
N TRP A 376 -8.27 -5.37 -13.01
CA TRP A 376 -8.28 -3.97 -12.64
C TRP A 376 -9.43 -3.27 -13.37
N TYR A 377 -10.56 -3.15 -12.67
CA TYR A 377 -11.72 -2.40 -13.16
C TYR A 377 -11.42 -0.90 -13.27
N GLY A 378 -10.70 -0.36 -12.28
CA GLY A 378 -10.14 0.98 -12.30
C GLY A 378 -8.72 0.96 -11.80
N LEU A 379 -7.77 1.46 -12.60
CA LEU A 379 -6.38 1.62 -12.20
C LEU A 379 -6.22 2.75 -11.17
N ASN A 380 -5.07 2.81 -10.53
CA ASN A 380 -4.65 3.93 -9.71
C ASN A 380 -3.21 4.37 -10.09
N TRP A 381 -2.82 5.58 -9.66
CA TRP A 381 -1.50 6.14 -9.94
C TRP A 381 -0.38 5.59 -9.06
N SER A 382 -0.68 4.73 -8.09
CA SER A 382 0.30 4.19 -7.15
C SER A 382 0.83 2.85 -7.62
N LEU A 383 2.05 2.83 -8.12
CA LEU A 383 2.76 1.60 -8.45
C LEU A 383 2.82 0.65 -7.26
N ASP A 384 3.08 1.17 -6.05
CA ASP A 384 3.11 0.40 -4.81
C ASP A 384 1.81 -0.36 -4.55
N LEU A 385 0.64 0.31 -4.66
CA LEU A 385 -0.66 -0.34 -4.52
C LEU A 385 -0.93 -1.35 -5.64
N TYR A 386 -0.48 -1.08 -6.85
CA TYR A 386 -0.61 -1.98 -7.99
C TYR A 386 0.21 -3.26 -7.76
N GLU A 387 1.46 -3.13 -7.40
CA GLU A 387 2.34 -4.27 -7.10
C GLU A 387 1.86 -5.06 -5.89
N GLN A 388 1.47 -4.38 -4.80
CA GLN A 388 0.92 -5.01 -3.60
C GLN A 388 -0.34 -5.82 -3.87
N PHE A 389 -1.26 -5.31 -4.70
CA PHE A 389 -2.48 -6.03 -5.05
C PHE A 389 -2.17 -7.27 -5.88
N ASN A 390 -1.35 -7.14 -6.92
CA ASN A 390 -0.96 -8.26 -7.79
C ASN A 390 -0.20 -9.34 -7.01
N ALA A 391 0.66 -8.95 -6.07
CA ALA A 391 1.39 -9.85 -5.19
C ALA A 391 0.50 -10.63 -4.19
N ARG A 392 -0.80 -10.36 -4.10
CA ARG A 392 -1.74 -11.20 -3.34
C ARG A 392 -2.00 -12.53 -4.02
N VAL A 393 -1.90 -12.57 -5.33
CA VAL A 393 -2.12 -13.76 -6.16
C VAL A 393 -0.80 -14.27 -6.75
N ARG A 394 0.06 -13.38 -7.28
CA ARG A 394 1.39 -13.73 -7.78
C ARG A 394 2.39 -13.81 -6.64
N ARG A 395 2.41 -14.93 -5.97
CA ARG A 395 3.30 -15.17 -4.83
C ARG A 395 3.62 -16.65 -4.64
N GLN A 396 4.51 -16.96 -3.72
CA GLN A 396 4.85 -18.34 -3.37
C GLN A 396 3.59 -19.18 -3.09
N GLY A 397 3.55 -20.38 -3.67
CA GLY A 397 2.39 -21.28 -3.59
C GLY A 397 1.35 -21.08 -4.70
N GLN A 398 1.59 -20.17 -5.65
CA GLN A 398 0.87 -20.10 -6.91
C GLN A 398 1.53 -21.06 -7.91
N GLY A 399 0.75 -22.01 -8.42
CA GLY A 399 1.26 -23.08 -9.30
C GLY A 399 1.05 -22.82 -10.81
N VAL A 400 0.35 -21.73 -11.18
CA VAL A 400 0.03 -21.42 -12.57
C VAL A 400 0.31 -19.95 -12.89
N PRO A 401 0.53 -19.59 -14.17
CA PRO A 401 0.67 -18.20 -14.58
C PRO A 401 -0.52 -17.34 -14.11
N VAL A 402 -0.21 -16.12 -13.66
CA VAL A 402 -1.24 -15.17 -13.23
C VAL A 402 -1.64 -14.27 -14.38
N ILE A 403 -2.91 -14.23 -14.70
CA ILE A 403 -3.48 -13.37 -15.74
C ILE A 403 -3.98 -12.09 -15.06
N CYS A 404 -3.50 -10.95 -15.54
CA CYS A 404 -3.88 -9.62 -15.02
C CYS A 404 -4.56 -8.83 -16.14
N HIS A 405 -5.88 -8.80 -16.12
CA HIS A 405 -6.66 -7.96 -17.03
C HIS A 405 -6.74 -6.53 -16.51
N ARG A 406 -6.44 -5.55 -17.36
CA ARG A 406 -6.69 -4.14 -17.11
C ARG A 406 -7.77 -3.65 -18.03
N ILE A 407 -8.91 -3.24 -17.50
CA ILE A 407 -10.03 -2.71 -18.28
C ILE A 407 -9.81 -1.23 -18.51
N LEU A 408 -9.49 -0.86 -19.74
CA LEU A 408 -9.09 0.51 -20.11
C LEU A 408 -10.08 1.08 -21.13
N MET A 409 -10.62 2.26 -20.84
CA MET A 409 -11.33 3.02 -21.86
C MET A 409 -10.30 3.59 -22.84
N GLN A 410 -10.49 3.27 -24.13
CA GLN A 410 -9.59 3.74 -25.18
C GLN A 410 -9.64 5.26 -25.31
N ASP A 411 -8.49 5.89 -25.59
CA ASP A 411 -8.32 7.33 -25.73
C ASP A 411 -8.83 8.15 -24.53
N THR A 412 -8.52 7.64 -23.32
CA THR A 412 -8.81 8.31 -22.05
C THR A 412 -7.61 8.29 -21.11
N LEU A 413 -7.71 8.98 -19.97
CA LEU A 413 -6.67 8.98 -18.93
C LEU A 413 -6.39 7.59 -18.32
N ASP A 414 -7.25 6.60 -18.52
CA ASP A 414 -6.95 5.20 -18.16
C ASP A 414 -5.67 4.71 -18.85
N GLN A 415 -5.46 5.09 -20.11
CA GLN A 415 -4.24 4.72 -20.83
C GLN A 415 -3.00 5.42 -20.26
N ALA A 416 -3.13 6.68 -19.84
CA ALA A 416 -2.03 7.37 -19.17
C ALA A 416 -1.65 6.71 -17.84
N GLN A 417 -2.65 6.19 -17.09
CA GLN A 417 -2.38 5.40 -15.88
C GLN A 417 -1.66 4.09 -16.20
N ALA A 418 -2.11 3.35 -17.22
CA ALA A 418 -1.46 2.11 -17.65
C ALA A 418 0.00 2.37 -18.08
N MET A 419 0.26 3.38 -18.91
CA MET A 419 1.61 3.79 -19.31
C MET A 419 2.48 4.14 -18.10
N ALA A 420 1.95 4.90 -17.14
CA ALA A 420 2.68 5.27 -15.93
C ALA A 420 3.08 4.03 -15.10
N LEU A 421 2.22 3.03 -15.00
CA LEU A 421 2.49 1.78 -14.30
C LEU A 421 3.51 0.91 -15.05
N ASP A 422 3.43 0.85 -16.37
CA ASP A 422 4.35 0.07 -17.21
C ASP A 422 5.77 0.68 -17.18
N ASP A 423 5.87 2.02 -17.19
CA ASP A 423 7.14 2.75 -17.05
C ASP A 423 7.66 2.78 -15.60
N LYS A 424 6.98 2.10 -14.67
CA LYS A 424 7.28 2.14 -13.24
C LYS A 424 7.44 3.57 -12.71
N ALA A 425 6.59 4.48 -13.18
CA ALA A 425 6.63 5.90 -12.85
C ALA A 425 6.20 6.12 -11.39
N THR A 426 7.17 6.27 -10.50
CA THR A 426 6.96 6.47 -9.06
C THR A 426 6.96 7.94 -8.66
N THR A 427 7.38 8.83 -9.56
CA THR A 427 7.51 10.26 -9.27
C THR A 427 6.39 11.07 -9.92
N GLN A 428 6.06 12.23 -9.33
CA GLN A 428 5.10 13.16 -9.92
C GLN A 428 5.52 13.61 -11.34
N ALA A 429 6.83 13.68 -11.61
CA ALA A 429 7.36 13.98 -12.94
C ALA A 429 7.08 12.84 -13.92
N GLY A 430 7.26 11.58 -13.50
CA GLY A 430 6.93 10.40 -14.31
C GLY A 430 5.45 10.34 -14.66
N LEU A 431 4.56 10.59 -13.68
CA LEU A 431 3.13 10.67 -13.91
C LEU A 431 2.74 11.78 -14.90
N ARG A 432 3.35 12.97 -14.78
CA ARG A 432 3.15 14.06 -15.75
C ARG A 432 3.66 13.70 -17.13
N ASN A 433 4.78 12.98 -17.24
CA ASN A 433 5.30 12.52 -18.51
C ASN A 433 4.36 11.52 -19.18
N ALA A 434 3.80 10.57 -18.44
CA ALA A 434 2.80 9.63 -18.96
C ALA A 434 1.57 10.36 -19.52
N VAL A 435 1.06 11.39 -18.82
CA VAL A 435 -0.03 12.24 -19.31
C VAL A 435 0.36 13.01 -20.56
N LYS A 436 1.60 13.52 -20.65
CA LYS A 436 2.10 14.21 -21.86
C LYS A 436 2.23 13.26 -23.04
N GLN A 437 2.78 12.08 -22.82
CA GLN A 437 2.90 11.04 -23.86
C GLN A 437 1.52 10.63 -24.38
N TYR A 438 0.59 10.39 -23.48
CA TYR A 438 -0.80 10.12 -23.83
C TYR A 438 -1.39 11.24 -24.73
N ARG A 439 -1.18 12.52 -24.37
CA ARG A 439 -1.62 13.64 -25.21
C ARG A 439 -1.00 13.61 -26.60
N LEU A 440 0.28 13.28 -26.72
CA LEU A 440 0.97 13.18 -28.01
C LEU A 440 0.40 12.04 -28.88
N THR A 441 0.01 10.92 -28.27
CA THR A 441 -0.61 9.81 -29.02
C THR A 441 -1.99 10.15 -29.58
N LYS A 442 -2.67 11.14 -29.01
CA LYS A 442 -3.95 11.64 -29.53
C LYS A 442 -3.83 12.63 -30.68
N GLY A 443 -2.62 13.10 -31.04
CA GLY A 443 -2.42 14.07 -32.11
C GLY A 443 -2.91 15.49 -31.77
N ALA A 444 -2.97 15.84 -30.48
CA ALA A 444 -3.37 17.15 -29.98
C ALA A 444 -2.17 18.00 -29.56
#